data_395405b79e55527e6c7f96f6d75851db
#
_entry.id   395405b79e55527e6c7f96f6d75851db
#
_cell.length_a   1.000
_cell.length_b   1.000
_cell.length_c   1.000
_cell.angle_alpha   90.00
_cell.angle_beta   90.00
_cell.angle_gamma   90.00
#
_symmetry.space_group_name_H-M   'P 1'
#
loop_
_entity.id
_entity.type
_entity.pdbx_description
1 polymer ?
#
loop_
_entity_poly.entity_id
_entity_poly.type
_entity_poly.pdbx_seq_one_letter_code
_entity_poly.pdbx_strand_id
1 'polypeptide(L)'
;MNDLCADIGYKSINHYGEQLCGDHIDIVEPDEDSTVVVLSDGLGSGVKASILSTLTSKIISTMLAEGLSLEECVETIAATLPVCSVRGVAYSTFTIIHLKNNETAELIQYDNPHTIIISNEKNWDYPKTEMNIGGKKIFKSVIQLQENDIFIAMSDGCPHAGIGTAYNFGWKREALASFLVTLAPVGYTAKNLSPMPIDECDKL
;
A
#
# COMPACT_ATOMS: atom_id res chain seq x y z
N MET A 1 27.06 7.63 4.01
CA MET A 1 26.09 6.93 4.86
C MET A 1 24.93 7.89 4.98
N ASN A 2 23.77 7.51 4.52
CA ASN A 2 22.58 8.38 4.57
C ASN A 2 21.96 8.16 5.95
N ASP A 3 21.70 9.22 6.71
CA ASP A 3 21.15 9.13 8.08
C ASP A 3 19.62 9.10 8.07
N LEU A 4 18.99 8.74 6.94
CA LEU A 4 17.55 8.62 6.84
C LEU A 4 17.08 7.39 7.62
N CYS A 5 15.96 7.51 8.32
CA CYS A 5 15.27 6.41 8.96
C CYS A 5 13.78 6.44 8.61
N ALA A 6 13.14 5.29 8.58
CA ALA A 6 11.72 5.18 8.32
C ALA A 6 10.92 5.30 9.62
N ASP A 7 9.92 6.18 9.64
CA ASP A 7 8.86 6.19 10.65
C ASP A 7 7.59 5.61 10.01
N ILE A 8 7.08 4.49 10.55
CA ILE A 8 6.00 3.73 9.94
C ILE A 8 4.78 3.72 10.86
N GLY A 9 3.65 4.09 10.30
CA GLY A 9 2.36 4.01 10.96
C GLY A 9 1.30 3.43 10.03
N TYR A 10 0.35 2.71 10.58
CA TYR A 10 -0.78 2.19 9.82
C TYR A 10 -2.05 2.15 10.66
N LYS A 11 -3.17 2.17 9.98
CA LYS A 11 -4.51 2.04 10.55
C LYS A 11 -5.40 1.29 9.57
N SER A 12 -6.24 0.41 10.08
CA SER A 12 -7.30 -0.24 9.32
C SER A 12 -8.62 -0.17 10.08
N ILE A 13 -9.73 -0.23 9.35
CA ILE A 13 -11.07 -0.38 9.88
C ILE A 13 -11.75 -1.57 9.21
N ASN A 14 -12.62 -2.24 9.94
CA ASN A 14 -13.40 -3.34 9.39
C ASN A 14 -14.55 -2.78 8.54
N HIS A 15 -14.90 -3.49 7.48
CA HIS A 15 -16.14 -3.24 6.77
C HIS A 15 -17.34 -3.39 7.74
N TYR A 16 -18.36 -2.56 7.57
CA TYR A 16 -19.54 -2.59 8.44
C TYR A 16 -20.15 -3.99 8.52
N GLY A 17 -20.33 -4.48 9.73
CA GLY A 17 -20.85 -5.82 10.01
C GLY A 17 -19.81 -6.96 9.98
N GLU A 18 -18.57 -6.69 9.59
CA GLU A 18 -17.48 -7.67 9.59
C GLU A 18 -16.65 -7.59 10.87
N GLN A 19 -16.14 -8.74 11.33
CA GLN A 19 -15.28 -8.83 12.50
C GLN A 19 -13.78 -8.75 12.15
N LEU A 20 -13.42 -8.97 10.89
CA LEU A 20 -12.06 -8.98 10.39
C LEU A 20 -11.92 -8.02 9.22
N CYS A 21 -10.80 -7.30 9.19
CA CYS A 21 -10.41 -6.50 8.02
C CYS A 21 -10.01 -7.41 6.86
N GLY A 22 -10.45 -7.05 5.65
CA GLY A 22 -10.02 -7.70 4.41
C GLY A 22 -8.57 -7.38 4.05
N ASP A 23 -8.04 -6.27 4.58
CA ASP A 23 -6.68 -5.82 4.33
C ASP A 23 -5.72 -6.37 5.37
N HIS A 24 -4.46 -6.54 4.96
CA HIS A 24 -3.38 -6.92 5.85
C HIS A 24 -2.09 -6.15 5.53
N ILE A 25 -1.40 -5.72 6.57
CA ILE A 25 -0.11 -5.05 6.45
C ILE A 25 0.94 -5.93 7.14
N ASP A 26 2.03 -6.18 6.43
CA ASP A 26 3.21 -6.84 6.96
C ASP A 26 4.44 -5.96 6.81
N ILE A 27 5.28 -5.93 7.85
CA ILE A 27 6.49 -5.12 7.89
C ILE A 27 7.62 -6.03 8.31
N VAL A 28 8.69 -6.06 7.53
CA VAL A 28 9.90 -6.82 7.83
C VAL A 28 11.12 -5.94 7.59
N GLU A 29 12.14 -6.14 8.40
CA GLU A 29 13.44 -5.48 8.31
C GLU A 29 14.49 -6.56 7.99
N PRO A 30 14.81 -6.79 6.70
CA PRO A 30 15.77 -7.80 6.29
C PRO A 30 17.17 -7.55 6.84
N ASP A 31 17.54 -6.29 6.99
CA ASP A 31 18.81 -5.81 7.57
C ASP A 31 18.61 -4.42 8.21
N GLU A 32 19.69 -3.85 8.79
CA GLU A 32 19.64 -2.59 9.53
C GLU A 32 19.26 -1.37 8.66
N ASP A 33 19.51 -1.44 7.36
CA ASP A 33 19.33 -0.34 6.41
C ASP A 33 18.17 -0.59 5.41
N SER A 34 17.40 -1.66 5.61
CA SER A 34 16.36 -2.09 4.68
C SER A 34 15.04 -2.36 5.41
N THR A 35 13.95 -1.85 4.85
CA THR A 35 12.60 -2.09 5.37
C THR A 35 11.65 -2.42 4.23
N VAL A 36 10.88 -3.48 4.39
CA VAL A 36 9.84 -3.89 3.46
C VAL A 36 8.48 -3.73 4.11
N VAL A 37 7.62 -2.93 3.49
CA VAL A 37 6.22 -2.77 3.90
C VAL A 37 5.34 -3.35 2.79
N VAL A 38 4.46 -4.26 3.14
CA VAL A 38 3.52 -4.89 2.21
C VAL A 38 2.09 -4.64 2.69
N LEU A 39 1.34 -3.88 1.91
CA LEU A 39 -0.11 -3.75 2.05
C LEU A 39 -0.78 -4.70 1.06
N SER A 40 -1.63 -5.57 1.54
CA SER A 40 -2.44 -6.47 0.74
C SER A 40 -3.93 -6.26 1.03
N ASP A 41 -4.74 -6.21 -0.03
CA ASP A 41 -6.19 -6.14 0.05
C ASP A 41 -6.78 -7.43 -0.54
N GLY A 42 -7.54 -8.15 0.28
CA GLY A 42 -8.17 -9.42 -0.10
C GLY A 42 -9.52 -9.19 -0.77
N LEU A 43 -9.72 -9.83 -1.93
CA LEU A 43 -10.96 -9.70 -2.69
C LEU A 43 -12.20 -10.14 -1.88
N GLY A 44 -13.13 -9.22 -1.68
CA GLY A 44 -14.36 -9.43 -0.91
C GLY A 44 -14.25 -8.86 0.50
N SER A 45 -14.88 -9.50 1.47
CA SER A 45 -14.87 -9.07 2.86
C SER A 45 -14.78 -10.27 3.83
N GLY A 46 -14.55 -9.97 5.10
CA GLY A 46 -14.56 -10.94 6.19
C GLY A 46 -13.41 -11.95 6.14
N VAL A 47 -13.65 -13.14 6.69
CA VAL A 47 -12.61 -14.16 6.93
C VAL A 47 -11.84 -14.56 5.68
N LYS A 48 -12.53 -14.74 4.54
CA LYS A 48 -11.87 -15.16 3.29
C LYS A 48 -10.91 -14.11 2.77
N ALA A 49 -11.34 -12.86 2.72
CA ALA A 49 -10.50 -11.74 2.30
C ALA A 49 -9.30 -11.58 3.23
N SER A 50 -9.52 -11.64 4.54
CA SER A 50 -8.46 -11.57 5.55
C SER A 50 -7.41 -12.68 5.42
N ILE A 51 -7.82 -13.93 5.14
CA ILE A 51 -6.88 -15.04 4.90
C ILE A 51 -6.05 -14.78 3.66
N LEU A 52 -6.67 -14.34 2.55
CA LEU A 52 -5.98 -14.13 1.28
C LEU A 52 -4.98 -12.97 1.37
N SER A 53 -5.37 -11.84 1.97
CA SER A 53 -4.47 -10.71 2.17
C SER A 53 -3.30 -11.06 3.11
N THR A 54 -3.57 -11.79 4.18
CA THR A 54 -2.53 -12.25 5.10
C THR A 54 -1.54 -13.19 4.39
N LEU A 55 -2.01 -14.16 3.62
CA LEU A 55 -1.13 -15.05 2.86
C LEU A 55 -0.29 -14.28 1.84
N THR A 56 -0.91 -13.35 1.10
CA THR A 56 -0.22 -12.54 0.09
C THR A 56 0.91 -11.74 0.74
N SER A 57 0.61 -10.97 1.78
CA SER A 57 1.61 -10.12 2.44
C SER A 57 2.73 -10.95 3.06
N LYS A 58 2.42 -12.08 3.71
CA LYS A 58 3.42 -12.97 4.31
C LYS A 58 4.33 -13.65 3.30
N ILE A 59 3.79 -14.10 2.17
CA ILE A 59 4.60 -14.67 1.10
C ILE A 59 5.59 -13.62 0.57
N ILE A 60 5.09 -12.42 0.24
CA ILE A 60 5.93 -11.34 -0.28
C ILE A 60 7.02 -10.96 0.72
N SER A 61 6.64 -10.63 1.95
CA SER A 61 7.57 -10.14 2.97
C SER A 61 8.65 -11.16 3.30
N THR A 62 8.28 -12.46 3.41
CA THR A 62 9.22 -13.54 3.69
C THR A 62 10.19 -13.74 2.52
N MET A 63 9.71 -13.78 1.29
CA MET A 63 10.56 -13.98 0.11
C MET A 63 11.56 -12.82 -0.06
N LEU A 64 11.11 -11.58 0.13
CA LEU A 64 11.97 -10.40 0.06
C LEU A 64 12.99 -10.36 1.18
N ALA A 65 12.61 -10.77 2.40
CA ALA A 65 13.53 -10.86 3.53
C ALA A 65 14.63 -11.93 3.30
N GLU A 66 14.32 -13.00 2.57
CA GLU A 66 15.28 -14.03 2.16
C GLU A 66 16.10 -13.63 0.91
N GLY A 67 15.95 -12.41 0.42
CA GLY A 67 16.73 -11.87 -0.70
C GLY A 67 16.26 -12.28 -2.08
N LEU A 68 15.07 -12.86 -2.22
CA LEU A 68 14.50 -13.14 -3.54
C LEU A 68 14.12 -11.83 -4.24
N SER A 69 14.16 -11.86 -5.55
CA SER A 69 13.76 -10.71 -6.35
C SER A 69 12.25 -10.48 -6.25
N LEU A 70 11.87 -9.26 -6.52
CA LEU A 70 10.49 -8.86 -6.53
C LEU A 70 9.68 -9.56 -7.62
N GLU A 71 10.32 -9.78 -8.77
CA GLU A 71 9.75 -10.54 -9.89
C GLU A 71 9.42 -11.98 -9.46
N GLU A 72 10.34 -12.66 -8.75
CA GLU A 72 10.11 -14.01 -8.22
C GLU A 72 8.97 -14.01 -7.19
N CYS A 73 8.87 -13.00 -6.34
CA CYS A 73 7.76 -12.87 -5.40
C CYS A 73 6.42 -12.77 -6.12
N VAL A 74 6.34 -11.91 -7.14
CA VAL A 74 5.10 -11.71 -7.91
C VAL A 74 4.73 -12.96 -8.72
N GLU A 75 5.69 -13.62 -9.33
CA GLU A 75 5.47 -14.89 -10.04
C GLU A 75 4.97 -15.97 -9.10
N THR A 76 5.55 -16.09 -7.92
CA THR A 76 5.10 -17.04 -6.89
C THR A 76 3.66 -16.77 -6.47
N ILE A 77 3.30 -15.53 -6.23
CA ILE A 77 1.94 -15.13 -5.89
C ILE A 77 0.98 -15.42 -7.05
N ALA A 78 1.38 -15.09 -8.27
CA ALA A 78 0.58 -15.36 -9.45
C ALA A 78 0.30 -16.87 -9.65
N ALA A 79 1.27 -17.72 -9.29
CA ALA A 79 1.15 -19.16 -9.37
C ALA A 79 0.41 -19.80 -8.18
N THR A 80 0.51 -19.20 -7.01
CA THR A 80 0.04 -19.79 -5.74
C THR A 80 -1.37 -19.35 -5.38
N LEU A 81 -1.69 -18.08 -5.57
CA LEU A 81 -3.01 -17.55 -5.22
C LEU A 81 -4.03 -17.88 -6.30
N PRO A 82 -5.22 -18.34 -5.89
CA PRO A 82 -6.28 -18.63 -6.83
C PRO A 82 -6.70 -17.35 -7.58
N VAL A 83 -7.01 -17.49 -8.86
CA VAL A 83 -7.54 -16.43 -9.71
C VAL A 83 -9.07 -16.47 -9.66
N CYS A 84 -9.71 -15.32 -9.46
CA CYS A 84 -11.15 -15.22 -9.56
C CYS A 84 -11.59 -15.48 -11.01
N SER A 85 -12.29 -16.58 -11.24
CA SER A 85 -12.76 -16.99 -12.57
C SER A 85 -13.69 -15.96 -13.23
N VAL A 86 -14.33 -15.11 -12.44
CA VAL A 86 -15.29 -14.09 -12.92
C VAL A 86 -14.59 -12.80 -13.30
N ARG A 87 -13.57 -12.38 -12.54
CA ARG A 87 -12.88 -11.09 -12.75
C ARG A 87 -11.51 -11.23 -13.41
N GLY A 88 -10.95 -12.43 -13.52
CA GLY A 88 -9.61 -12.66 -14.07
C GLY A 88 -8.47 -12.07 -13.23
N VAL A 89 -8.76 -11.58 -12.02
CA VAL A 89 -7.82 -10.97 -11.08
C VAL A 89 -7.43 -11.97 -10.00
N ALA A 90 -6.21 -11.90 -9.48
CA ALA A 90 -5.85 -12.63 -8.26
C ALA A 90 -6.76 -12.22 -7.11
N TYR A 91 -6.97 -13.13 -6.16
CA TYR A 91 -7.84 -12.86 -5.01
C TYR A 91 -7.26 -11.85 -4.00
N SER A 92 -6.11 -11.26 -4.28
CA SER A 92 -5.53 -10.18 -3.48
C SER A 92 -4.77 -9.22 -4.36
N THR A 93 -4.96 -7.94 -4.12
CA THR A 93 -4.15 -6.85 -4.65
C THR A 93 -3.04 -6.52 -3.67
N PHE A 94 -2.01 -5.79 -4.07
CA PHE A 94 -0.94 -5.43 -3.15
C PHE A 94 -0.17 -4.17 -3.55
N THR A 95 0.40 -3.55 -2.55
CA THR A 95 1.40 -2.48 -2.67
C THR A 95 2.61 -2.87 -1.82
N ILE A 96 3.79 -2.84 -2.42
CA ILE A 96 5.06 -3.10 -1.74
C ILE A 96 5.87 -1.81 -1.75
N ILE A 97 6.39 -1.42 -0.60
CA ILE A 97 7.36 -0.34 -0.45
C ILE A 97 8.60 -0.99 0.15
N HIS A 98 9.66 -1.11 -0.64
CA HIS A 98 10.93 -1.64 -0.19
C HIS A 98 11.97 -0.52 -0.12
N LEU A 99 12.25 -0.08 1.10
CA LEU A 99 13.30 0.88 1.39
C LEU A 99 14.63 0.14 1.40
N LYS A 100 15.61 0.62 0.63
CA LYS A 100 16.91 -0.01 0.47
C LYS A 100 18.02 0.96 0.84
N ASN A 101 18.91 0.52 1.71
CA ASN A 101 20.11 1.25 2.15
C ASN A 101 19.82 2.66 2.66
N ASN A 102 18.61 2.90 3.17
CA ASN A 102 18.13 4.23 3.55
C ASN A 102 18.30 5.31 2.45
N GLU A 103 18.40 4.91 1.19
CA GLU A 103 18.66 5.80 0.04
C GLU A 103 17.55 5.76 -1.00
N THR A 104 17.00 4.58 -1.28
CA THR A 104 16.02 4.39 -2.35
C THR A 104 14.78 3.66 -1.85
N ALA A 105 13.63 4.00 -2.43
CA ALA A 105 12.40 3.22 -2.31
C ALA A 105 12.07 2.55 -3.63
N GLU A 106 11.93 1.23 -3.62
CA GLU A 106 11.34 0.47 -4.71
C GLU A 106 9.86 0.26 -4.40
N LEU A 107 9.01 0.83 -5.24
CA LEU A 107 7.56 0.80 -5.07
C LEU A 107 6.93 -0.08 -6.13
N ILE A 108 6.13 -1.07 -5.72
CA ILE A 108 5.44 -1.97 -6.63
C ILE A 108 3.98 -2.05 -6.27
N GLN A 109 3.15 -1.92 -7.27
CA GLN A 109 1.72 -1.79 -7.09
C GLN A 109 0.97 -2.68 -8.08
N TYR A 110 0.13 -3.53 -7.55
CA TYR A 110 -0.78 -4.38 -8.30
C TYR A 110 -2.21 -4.10 -7.88
N ASP A 111 -2.97 -3.48 -8.77
CA ASP A 111 -4.42 -3.23 -8.68
C ASP A 111 -4.91 -2.53 -7.41
N ASN A 112 -4.02 -1.92 -6.65
CA ASN A 112 -4.30 -0.98 -5.56
C ASN A 112 -4.28 0.46 -6.08
N PRO A 113 -4.93 1.40 -5.40
CA PRO A 113 -4.77 2.83 -5.65
C PRO A 113 -3.29 3.21 -5.60
N HIS A 114 -2.83 3.99 -6.57
CA HIS A 114 -1.43 4.42 -6.59
C HIS A 114 -1.08 5.16 -5.30
N THR A 115 0.03 4.76 -4.70
CA THR A 115 0.61 5.39 -3.52
C THR A 115 0.71 6.91 -3.73
N ILE A 116 0.32 7.68 -2.73
CA ILE A 116 0.53 9.11 -2.70
C ILE A 116 1.92 9.34 -2.13
N ILE A 117 2.72 10.15 -2.81
CA ILE A 117 4.02 10.58 -2.32
C ILE A 117 4.00 12.08 -2.15
N ILE A 118 4.26 12.52 -0.92
CA ILE A 118 4.43 13.93 -0.62
C ILE A 118 5.93 14.16 -0.45
N SER A 119 6.49 14.97 -1.32
CA SER A 119 7.88 15.38 -1.31
C SER A 119 7.95 16.90 -1.41
N ASN A 120 8.79 17.53 -0.59
CA ASN A 120 8.87 18.98 -0.48
C ASN A 120 7.47 19.64 -0.29
N GLU A 121 6.67 19.06 0.61
CA GLU A 121 5.31 19.53 0.95
C GLU A 121 4.32 19.54 -0.23
N LYS A 122 4.58 18.76 -1.27
CA LYS A 122 3.72 18.67 -2.47
C LYS A 122 3.43 17.23 -2.83
N ASN A 123 2.22 16.97 -3.32
CA ASN A 123 1.92 15.70 -3.97
C ASN A 123 2.75 15.58 -5.24
N TRP A 124 3.60 14.56 -5.30
CA TRP A 124 4.51 14.32 -6.42
C TRP A 124 3.96 13.23 -7.34
N ASP A 125 3.82 13.57 -8.61
CA ASP A 125 3.51 12.59 -9.65
C ASP A 125 4.81 11.91 -10.11
N TYR A 126 5.19 10.88 -9.38
CA TYR A 126 6.41 10.11 -9.62
C TYR A 126 6.29 9.19 -10.86
N PRO A 127 7.41 8.89 -11.54
CA PRO A 127 7.40 8.02 -12.71
C PRO A 127 7.01 6.59 -12.35
N LYS A 128 6.18 5.98 -13.20
CA LYS A 128 5.69 4.60 -13.05
C LYS A 128 5.98 3.82 -14.32
N THR A 129 6.66 2.71 -14.19
CA THR A 129 6.92 1.79 -15.31
C THR A 129 5.94 0.63 -15.24
N GLU A 130 5.20 0.42 -16.30
CA GLU A 130 4.28 -0.70 -16.41
C GLU A 130 5.07 -1.97 -16.77
N MET A 131 4.81 -3.04 -16.05
CA MET A 131 5.39 -4.38 -16.27
C MET A 131 4.26 -5.40 -16.37
N ASN A 132 4.47 -6.47 -17.13
CA ASN A 132 3.57 -7.62 -17.15
C ASN A 132 4.31 -8.83 -16.58
N ILE A 133 3.86 -9.32 -15.43
CA ILE A 133 4.43 -10.47 -14.75
C ILE A 133 3.31 -11.49 -14.50
N GLY A 134 3.48 -12.70 -15.02
CA GLY A 134 2.46 -13.74 -14.87
C GLY A 134 1.08 -13.34 -15.43
N GLY A 135 1.02 -12.51 -16.46
CA GLY A 135 -0.22 -11.99 -17.04
C GLY A 135 -0.87 -10.85 -16.23
N LYS A 136 -0.21 -10.34 -15.19
CA LYS A 136 -0.68 -9.24 -14.34
C LYS A 136 0.03 -7.94 -14.70
N LYS A 137 -0.75 -6.87 -14.79
CA LYS A 137 -0.25 -5.51 -14.99
C LYS A 137 0.20 -4.94 -13.65
N ILE A 138 1.49 -4.70 -13.53
CA ILE A 138 2.14 -4.22 -12.31
C ILE A 138 2.84 -2.91 -12.61
N PHE A 139 2.78 -1.97 -11.68
CA PHE A 139 3.50 -0.72 -11.76
C PHE A 139 4.71 -0.74 -10.82
N LYS A 140 5.88 -0.45 -11.37
CA LYS A 140 7.15 -0.33 -10.64
C LYS A 140 7.66 1.09 -10.70
N SER A 141 8.17 1.58 -9.57
CA SER A 141 8.87 2.85 -9.46
C SER A 141 10.10 2.68 -8.59
N VAL A 142 11.17 3.37 -8.93
CA VAL A 142 12.36 3.51 -8.08
C VAL A 142 12.54 4.98 -7.77
N ILE A 143 12.59 5.30 -6.50
CA ILE A 143 12.53 6.66 -5.98
C ILE A 143 13.74 6.91 -5.10
N GLN A 144 14.48 7.98 -5.38
CA GLN A 144 15.54 8.46 -4.51
C GLN A 144 14.89 9.15 -3.31
N LEU A 145 15.17 8.64 -2.10
CA LEU A 145 14.61 9.18 -0.86
C LEU A 145 15.18 10.55 -0.52
N GLN A 146 14.33 11.40 -0.01
CA GLN A 146 14.68 12.68 0.56
C GLN A 146 14.17 12.76 1.99
N GLU A 147 14.79 13.59 2.81
CA GLU A 147 14.32 13.86 4.16
C GLU A 147 12.90 14.43 4.13
N ASN A 148 12.04 13.93 5.02
CA ASN A 148 10.63 14.27 5.12
C ASN A 148 9.74 13.84 3.93
N ASP A 149 10.21 12.92 3.08
CA ASP A 149 9.32 12.27 2.12
C ASP A 149 8.27 11.42 2.85
N ILE A 150 7.02 11.52 2.44
CA ILE A 150 5.90 10.77 3.02
C ILE A 150 5.31 9.87 1.94
N PHE A 151 5.29 8.56 2.19
CA PHE A 151 4.66 7.56 1.34
C PHE A 151 3.35 7.09 1.98
N ILE A 152 2.24 7.20 1.26
CA ILE A 152 0.92 6.78 1.74
C ILE A 152 0.36 5.73 0.79
N ALA A 153 0.45 4.47 1.19
CA ALA A 153 -0.23 3.36 0.54
C ALA A 153 -1.62 3.15 1.15
N MET A 154 -2.58 2.77 0.34
CA MET A 154 -3.96 2.54 0.78
C MET A 154 -4.62 1.45 -0.06
N SER A 155 -5.60 0.77 0.51
CA SER A 155 -6.55 -0.06 -0.23
C SER A 155 -7.64 0.79 -0.90
N ASP A 156 -8.46 0.18 -1.73
CA ASP A 156 -9.52 0.87 -2.49
C ASP A 156 -10.64 1.42 -1.59
N GLY A 157 -10.78 0.92 -0.36
CA GLY A 157 -11.73 1.42 0.61
C GLY A 157 -11.59 2.91 0.91
N CYS A 158 -10.37 3.44 0.94
CA CYS A 158 -10.14 4.87 1.19
C CYS A 158 -10.68 5.80 0.08
N PRO A 159 -10.30 5.64 -1.19
CA PRO A 159 -10.85 6.48 -2.26
C PRO A 159 -12.33 6.22 -2.53
N HIS A 160 -12.89 5.08 -2.13
CA HIS A 160 -14.31 4.77 -2.27
C HIS A 160 -15.16 5.20 -1.05
N ALA A 161 -14.55 5.74 -0.01
CA ALA A 161 -15.29 6.21 1.15
C ALA A 161 -16.36 7.24 0.76
N GLY A 162 -17.54 7.13 1.38
CA GLY A 162 -18.67 8.03 1.15
C GLY A 162 -19.43 7.82 -0.16
N ILE A 163 -19.18 6.74 -0.91
CA ILE A 163 -19.96 6.42 -2.11
C ILE A 163 -21.44 6.23 -1.77
N GLY A 164 -22.30 6.97 -2.49
CA GLY A 164 -23.74 6.91 -2.33
C GLY A 164 -24.28 7.66 -1.09
N THR A 165 -23.40 8.29 -0.31
CA THR A 165 -23.75 9.12 0.84
C THR A 165 -23.23 10.55 0.64
N ALA A 166 -22.08 10.90 1.21
CA ALA A 166 -21.50 12.24 1.10
C ALA A 166 -20.93 12.54 -0.30
N TYR A 167 -20.50 11.54 -1.03
CA TYR A 167 -19.92 11.67 -2.36
C TYR A 167 -20.52 10.69 -3.37
N ASN A 168 -20.92 11.18 -4.56
CA ASN A 168 -21.43 10.31 -5.62
C ASN A 168 -20.44 9.27 -6.12
N PHE A 169 -19.12 9.59 -6.08
CA PHE A 169 -18.03 8.77 -6.62
C PHE A 169 -16.93 8.47 -5.60
N GLY A 170 -17.24 8.58 -4.31
CA GLY A 170 -16.27 8.45 -3.23
C GLY A 170 -15.37 9.66 -3.05
N TRP A 171 -14.47 9.58 -2.07
CA TRP A 171 -13.59 10.70 -1.71
C TRP A 171 -12.54 11.00 -2.79
N LYS A 172 -12.21 10.05 -3.63
CA LYS A 172 -11.22 10.11 -4.70
C LYS A 172 -9.79 10.37 -4.20
N ARG A 173 -8.84 9.72 -4.88
CA ARG A 173 -7.40 9.79 -4.55
C ARG A 173 -6.87 11.23 -4.54
N GLU A 174 -7.30 12.06 -5.48
CA GLU A 174 -6.82 13.45 -5.64
C GLU A 174 -7.26 14.34 -4.47
N ALA A 175 -8.48 14.18 -3.99
CA ALA A 175 -8.99 14.91 -2.83
C ALA A 175 -8.27 14.45 -1.55
N LEU A 176 -8.05 13.13 -1.41
CA LEU A 176 -7.27 12.57 -0.32
C LEU A 176 -5.81 13.08 -0.34
N ALA A 177 -5.17 13.11 -1.51
CA ALA A 177 -3.83 13.67 -1.63
C ALA A 177 -3.78 15.14 -1.22
N SER A 178 -4.76 15.94 -1.64
CA SER A 178 -4.86 17.34 -1.26
C SER A 178 -5.04 17.52 0.25
N PHE A 179 -5.86 16.70 0.88
CA PHE A 179 -6.04 16.68 2.33
C PHE A 179 -4.71 16.37 3.05
N LEU A 180 -4.02 15.31 2.63
CA LEU A 180 -2.75 14.87 3.24
C LEU A 180 -1.62 15.92 3.08
N VAL A 181 -1.57 16.62 1.95
CA VAL A 181 -0.63 17.74 1.74
C VAL A 181 -0.82 18.84 2.79
N THR A 182 -2.05 19.09 3.24
CA THR A 182 -2.29 20.10 4.29
C THR A 182 -1.78 19.68 5.66
N LEU A 183 -1.61 18.37 5.88
CA LEU A 183 -1.12 17.80 7.14
C LEU A 183 0.41 17.67 7.19
N ALA A 184 1.06 17.53 6.03
CA ALA A 184 2.49 17.30 5.93
C ALA A 184 3.35 18.36 6.68
N PRO A 185 3.09 19.67 6.58
CA PRO A 185 3.90 20.69 7.26
C PRO A 185 3.78 20.68 8.80
N VAL A 186 2.79 19.97 9.35
CA VAL A 186 2.55 19.93 10.80
C VAL A 186 3.56 19.04 11.53
N GLY A 187 4.28 18.16 10.78
CA GLY A 187 5.32 17.30 11.36
C GLY A 187 4.76 16.17 12.21
N TYR A 188 3.62 15.59 11.81
CA TYR A 188 3.08 14.40 12.46
C TYR A 188 4.00 13.19 12.27
N THR A 189 4.13 12.37 13.32
CA THR A 189 4.69 11.03 13.18
C THR A 189 3.77 10.17 12.31
N ALA A 190 4.31 9.15 11.65
CA ALA A 190 3.51 8.24 10.82
C ALA A 190 2.37 7.60 11.62
N LYS A 191 2.63 7.25 12.88
CA LYS A 191 1.61 6.70 13.80
C LYS A 191 0.46 7.68 14.06
N ASN A 192 0.73 8.98 14.11
CA ASN A 192 -0.30 9.99 14.36
C ASN A 192 -0.97 10.45 13.05
N LEU A 193 -0.27 10.36 11.92
CA LEU A 193 -0.81 10.71 10.61
C LEU A 193 -1.73 9.62 10.05
N SER A 194 -1.38 8.35 10.20
CA SER A 194 -2.10 7.22 9.60
C SER A 194 -3.59 7.11 9.99
N PRO A 195 -4.04 7.45 11.22
CA PRO A 195 -5.46 7.44 11.54
C PRO A 195 -6.27 8.54 10.84
N MET A 196 -5.67 9.69 10.54
CA MET A 196 -6.41 10.87 10.09
C MET A 196 -7.24 10.67 8.82
N PRO A 197 -6.70 10.06 7.74
CA PRO A 197 -7.51 9.74 6.57
C PRO A 197 -8.63 8.75 6.88
N ILE A 198 -8.36 7.76 7.72
CA ILE A 198 -9.32 6.74 8.12
C ILE A 198 -10.45 7.34 8.96
N ASP A 199 -10.12 8.19 9.93
CA ASP A 199 -11.09 8.89 10.77
C ASP A 199 -11.97 9.85 9.93
N GLU A 200 -11.43 10.38 8.83
CA GLU A 200 -12.22 11.17 7.88
C GLU A 200 -13.11 10.27 7.00
N CYS A 201 -12.62 9.12 6.55
CA CYS A 201 -13.43 8.12 5.85
C CYS A 201 -14.62 7.63 6.69
N ASP A 202 -14.43 7.46 8.00
CA ASP A 202 -15.46 6.96 8.92
C ASP A 202 -16.58 7.99 9.17
N LYS A 203 -16.34 9.26 8.85
CA LYS A 203 -17.35 10.34 8.93
C LYS A 203 -18.20 10.46 7.66
N LEU A 204 -17.79 9.82 6.56
CA LEU A 204 -18.43 9.92 5.24
C LEU A 204 -19.45 8.80 5.01
#